data_d538dc9a773ce4427db245549a33f3b9
#
_entry.id   d538dc9a773ce4427db245549a33f3b9
#
_cell.length_a   1.000
_cell.length_b   1.000
_cell.length_c   1.000
_cell.angle_alpha   90.00
_cell.angle_beta   90.00
_cell.angle_gamma   90.00
#
_symmetry.space_group_name_H-M   'P 1'
#
loop_
_entity.id
_entity.type
_entity.pdbx_description
1 polymer ?
#
loop_
_entity_poly.entity_id
_entity_poly.type
_entity_poly.pdbx_seq_one_letter_code
_entity_poly.pdbx_strand_id
1 'polypeptide(L)'
;VLLDDLVATSNSVASTRARLAKTAAIADLLGRLDPDEIEAAVGFLTGEPRQGRIGVGWATAVRLDVAPATTPSLTIADVDRLLDRIQETTGSGSAAARHALLRDVFVRATRAEADFLRRLLVGELRQGALAGIMADAVAKAASVPAALVRRAAMLSGDLGRVAVVALGHGASGLRSIGLEVGRGVQPMLASGAPDVAAALGDVGLASVEWKLDGARIQVHRHDDDVRIYTRNLNEIAERLPAVVDWARALPVRAIVLDGEAIGLDDDARPHAFQVTMSSFGSDATSNLGAYFFDVLHVDGDDLVDRPLAERLGVVQAVVGERRIPGIVTASPDEAAAFLDAAIAAGHEGVMVKSVDSTYDAGRRGGAWRKVKPVKTLDLVVLAAEWGHGRREGWLSNLHLGARGPDSTFVMVGKTFKGLTDA
;
A
#
# COMPACT_ATOMS: atom_id res chain seq x y z
N VAL A 1 -27.48 -8.07 -9.04
CA VAL A 1 -26.82 -8.27 -10.35
C VAL A 1 -26.16 -9.65 -10.39
N LEU A 2 -26.16 -10.31 -11.57
CA LEU A 2 -25.52 -11.63 -11.72
C LEU A 2 -24.00 -11.53 -11.62
N LEU A 3 -23.38 -12.56 -11.05
CA LEU A 3 -21.91 -12.69 -11.03
C LEU A 3 -21.32 -12.72 -12.45
N ASP A 4 -22.06 -13.28 -13.42
CA ASP A 4 -21.64 -13.32 -14.83
C ASP A 4 -21.41 -11.94 -15.43
N ASP A 5 -22.21 -10.92 -15.08
CA ASP A 5 -22.00 -9.53 -15.49
C ASP A 5 -20.66 -8.96 -14.95
N LEU A 6 -20.35 -9.28 -13.69
CA LEU A 6 -19.08 -8.89 -13.08
C LEU A 6 -17.89 -9.62 -13.75
N VAL A 7 -18.04 -10.91 -14.03
CA VAL A 7 -17.03 -11.72 -14.73
C VAL A 7 -16.80 -11.21 -16.15
N ALA A 8 -17.85 -10.86 -16.88
CA ALA A 8 -17.76 -10.26 -18.21
C ALA A 8 -17.00 -8.92 -18.16
N THR A 9 -17.30 -8.08 -17.17
CA THR A 9 -16.57 -6.82 -16.92
C THR A 9 -15.10 -7.09 -16.60
N SER A 10 -14.81 -8.05 -15.71
CA SER A 10 -13.45 -8.46 -15.37
C SER A 10 -12.64 -8.89 -16.61
N ASN A 11 -13.24 -9.70 -17.47
CA ASN A 11 -12.62 -10.17 -18.70
C ASN A 11 -12.39 -9.02 -19.70
N SER A 12 -13.35 -8.10 -19.84
CA SER A 12 -13.21 -6.88 -20.66
C SER A 12 -12.04 -6.02 -20.17
N VAL A 13 -11.93 -5.82 -18.85
CA VAL A 13 -10.82 -5.07 -18.24
C VAL A 13 -9.47 -5.77 -18.47
N ALA A 14 -9.43 -7.08 -18.39
CA ALA A 14 -8.21 -7.86 -18.62
C ALA A 14 -7.74 -7.81 -20.08
N SER A 15 -8.66 -7.73 -21.04
CA SER A 15 -8.39 -7.78 -22.48
C SER A 15 -7.82 -6.47 -23.05
N THR A 16 -7.89 -5.35 -22.35
CA THR A 16 -7.44 -4.04 -22.85
C THR A 16 -6.30 -3.47 -22.00
N ARG A 17 -5.41 -2.67 -22.64
CA ARG A 17 -4.41 -1.83 -21.95
C ARG A 17 -4.88 -0.39 -21.78
N ALA A 18 -5.96 0.02 -22.46
CA ALA A 18 -6.47 1.38 -22.46
C ALA A 18 -7.15 1.72 -21.11
N ARG A 19 -6.54 2.63 -20.32
CA ARG A 19 -7.05 3.04 -19.01
C ARG A 19 -8.50 3.53 -19.07
N LEU A 20 -8.86 4.35 -20.04
CA LEU A 20 -10.21 4.90 -20.19
C LEU A 20 -11.25 3.81 -20.49
N ALA A 21 -10.91 2.79 -21.30
CA ALA A 21 -11.79 1.67 -21.56
C ALA A 21 -12.06 0.83 -20.30
N LYS A 22 -11.01 0.55 -19.50
CA LYS A 22 -11.15 -0.11 -18.20
C LYS A 22 -12.07 0.67 -17.26
N THR A 23 -11.81 1.96 -17.11
CA THR A 23 -12.60 2.86 -16.27
C THR A 23 -14.08 2.89 -16.71
N ALA A 24 -14.33 2.92 -18.01
CA ALA A 24 -15.69 2.94 -18.54
C ALA A 24 -16.44 1.64 -18.26
N ALA A 25 -15.82 0.48 -18.51
CA ALA A 25 -16.44 -0.82 -18.27
C ALA A 25 -16.79 -1.04 -16.79
N ILE A 26 -15.88 -0.67 -15.87
CA ILE A 26 -16.15 -0.77 -14.44
C ILE A 26 -17.26 0.21 -14.01
N ALA A 27 -17.23 1.45 -14.50
CA ALA A 27 -18.23 2.46 -14.16
C ALA A 27 -19.65 2.04 -14.63
N ASP A 28 -19.76 1.43 -15.79
CA ASP A 28 -21.04 0.89 -16.31
C ASP A 28 -21.60 -0.22 -15.41
N LEU A 29 -20.76 -1.14 -14.96
CA LEU A 29 -21.16 -2.15 -14.00
C LEU A 29 -21.62 -1.52 -12.69
N LEU A 30 -20.78 -0.62 -12.10
CA LEU A 30 -21.10 0.02 -10.81
C LEU A 30 -22.43 0.78 -10.83
N GLY A 31 -22.78 1.40 -11.96
CA GLY A 31 -24.05 2.12 -12.14
C GLY A 31 -25.31 1.22 -12.20
N ARG A 32 -25.12 -0.11 -12.33
CA ARG A 32 -26.22 -1.10 -12.40
C ARG A 32 -26.37 -1.93 -11.13
N LEU A 33 -25.45 -1.77 -10.17
CA LEU A 33 -25.45 -2.51 -8.91
C LEU A 33 -26.49 -1.96 -7.93
N ASP A 34 -27.05 -2.85 -7.14
CA ASP A 34 -27.81 -2.47 -5.95
C ASP A 34 -26.83 -1.97 -4.86
N PRO A 35 -27.27 -1.06 -3.96
CA PRO A 35 -26.38 -0.47 -2.97
C PRO A 35 -25.60 -1.47 -2.09
N ASP A 36 -26.18 -2.62 -1.78
CA ASP A 36 -25.62 -3.70 -0.97
C ASP A 36 -24.62 -4.59 -1.74
N GLU A 37 -24.57 -4.48 -3.07
CA GLU A 37 -23.64 -5.22 -3.92
C GLU A 37 -22.36 -4.45 -4.22
N ILE A 38 -22.36 -3.10 -4.06
CA ILE A 38 -21.27 -2.21 -4.52
C ILE A 38 -19.95 -2.56 -3.85
N GLU A 39 -19.94 -2.70 -2.51
CA GLU A 39 -18.72 -2.98 -1.75
C GLU A 39 -18.09 -4.31 -2.17
N ALA A 40 -18.91 -5.35 -2.26
CA ALA A 40 -18.48 -6.68 -2.71
C ALA A 40 -17.93 -6.66 -4.14
N ALA A 41 -18.63 -5.99 -5.07
CA ALA A 41 -18.21 -5.89 -6.46
C ALA A 41 -16.85 -5.16 -6.61
N VAL A 42 -16.65 -4.07 -5.86
CA VAL A 42 -15.36 -3.36 -5.82
C VAL A 42 -14.26 -4.29 -5.31
N GLY A 43 -14.48 -5.01 -4.21
CA GLY A 43 -13.56 -5.99 -3.65
C GLY A 43 -13.23 -7.12 -4.63
N PHE A 44 -14.23 -7.67 -5.32
CA PHE A 44 -14.04 -8.74 -6.29
C PHE A 44 -13.26 -8.26 -7.52
N LEU A 45 -13.54 -7.06 -8.04
CA LEU A 45 -12.82 -6.50 -9.18
C LEU A 45 -11.40 -6.05 -8.83
N THR A 46 -11.11 -5.66 -7.60
CA THR A 46 -9.75 -5.33 -7.16
C THR A 46 -8.94 -6.56 -6.76
N GLY A 47 -9.61 -7.70 -6.53
CA GLY A 47 -9.01 -8.93 -6.02
C GLY A 47 -8.80 -8.92 -4.50
N GLU A 48 -9.45 -7.99 -3.82
CA GLU A 48 -9.38 -7.78 -2.36
C GLU A 48 -10.81 -7.84 -1.78
N PRO A 49 -11.42 -9.03 -1.61
CA PRO A 49 -12.73 -9.16 -0.99
C PRO A 49 -12.77 -8.49 0.39
N ARG A 50 -13.92 -7.92 0.78
CA ARG A 50 -14.09 -7.21 2.07
C ARG A 50 -13.78 -8.09 3.28
N GLN A 51 -13.88 -9.41 3.13
CA GLN A 51 -13.51 -10.41 4.16
C GLN A 51 -11.99 -10.60 4.29
N GLY A 52 -11.19 -10.00 3.42
CA GLY A 52 -9.74 -10.13 3.44
C GLY A 52 -9.26 -11.55 3.08
N ARG A 53 -8.29 -12.09 3.84
CA ARG A 53 -7.79 -13.45 3.60
C ARG A 53 -8.77 -14.50 4.09
N ILE A 54 -9.44 -15.17 3.16
CA ILE A 54 -10.52 -16.13 3.43
C ILE A 54 -10.00 -17.47 3.95
N GLY A 55 -8.67 -17.70 3.96
CA GLY A 55 -8.06 -18.95 4.47
C GLY A 55 -8.38 -20.19 3.64
N VAL A 56 -8.78 -20.04 2.37
CA VAL A 56 -8.94 -21.13 1.41
C VAL A 56 -7.63 -21.33 0.66
N GLY A 57 -6.97 -22.46 0.91
CA GLY A 57 -5.72 -22.80 0.21
C GLY A 57 -5.97 -23.12 -1.26
N TRP A 58 -4.95 -22.86 -2.10
CA TRP A 58 -4.95 -23.14 -3.54
C TRP A 58 -5.42 -24.57 -3.87
N ALA A 59 -4.92 -25.58 -3.11
CA ALA A 59 -5.31 -26.96 -3.30
C ALA A 59 -6.81 -27.23 -3.10
N THR A 60 -7.47 -26.49 -2.21
CA THR A 60 -8.92 -26.64 -1.94
C THR A 60 -9.74 -26.00 -3.06
N ALA A 61 -9.36 -24.82 -3.53
CA ALA A 61 -10.06 -24.11 -4.60
C ALA A 61 -9.94 -24.82 -5.98
N VAL A 62 -8.77 -25.43 -6.26
CA VAL A 62 -8.49 -26.06 -7.57
C VAL A 62 -9.01 -27.49 -7.66
N ARG A 63 -9.05 -28.23 -6.54
CA ARG A 63 -9.49 -29.64 -6.52
C ARG A 63 -11.02 -29.86 -6.49
N LEU A 64 -11.80 -28.78 -6.54
CA LEU A 64 -13.26 -28.89 -6.67
C LEU A 64 -13.60 -29.35 -8.09
N ASP A 65 -13.70 -30.67 -8.25
CA ASP A 65 -14.16 -31.29 -9.51
C ASP A 65 -15.68 -31.38 -9.50
N VAL A 66 -16.33 -30.34 -10.04
CA VAL A 66 -17.79 -30.26 -10.21
C VAL A 66 -18.10 -29.82 -11.63
N ALA A 67 -19.12 -30.42 -12.23
CA ALA A 67 -19.58 -30.02 -13.56
C ALA A 67 -20.12 -28.56 -13.48
N PRO A 68 -19.67 -27.64 -14.36
CA PRO A 68 -20.16 -26.28 -14.35
C PRO A 68 -21.61 -26.21 -14.79
N ALA A 69 -22.34 -25.23 -14.25
CA ALA A 69 -23.69 -24.89 -14.70
C ALA A 69 -23.67 -24.39 -16.14
N THR A 70 -24.76 -24.62 -16.87
CA THR A 70 -24.91 -24.16 -18.26
C THR A 70 -25.45 -22.73 -18.35
N THR A 71 -26.14 -22.25 -17.32
CA THR A 71 -26.78 -20.93 -17.27
C THR A 71 -26.34 -20.20 -16.00
N PRO A 72 -26.01 -18.89 -16.08
CA PRO A 72 -25.69 -18.08 -14.90
C PRO A 72 -26.89 -18.01 -13.94
N SER A 73 -26.64 -18.19 -12.65
CA SER A 73 -27.63 -18.07 -11.59
C SER A 73 -27.10 -17.50 -10.29
N LEU A 74 -25.78 -17.36 -10.19
CA LEU A 74 -25.14 -16.74 -9.03
C LEU A 74 -25.27 -15.22 -9.09
N THR A 75 -25.57 -14.61 -7.95
CA THR A 75 -25.47 -13.17 -7.78
C THR A 75 -24.16 -12.78 -7.09
N ILE A 76 -23.76 -11.51 -7.18
CA ILE A 76 -22.63 -10.96 -6.44
C ILE A 76 -22.86 -11.19 -4.93
N ALA A 77 -24.09 -10.94 -4.45
CA ALA A 77 -24.47 -11.14 -3.06
C ALA A 77 -24.41 -12.61 -2.61
N ASP A 78 -24.65 -13.59 -3.49
CA ASP A 78 -24.49 -15.02 -3.14
C ASP A 78 -23.03 -15.35 -2.82
N VAL A 79 -22.11 -14.82 -3.63
CA VAL A 79 -20.67 -15.03 -3.43
C VAL A 79 -20.19 -14.30 -2.19
N ASP A 80 -20.63 -13.08 -1.96
CA ASP A 80 -20.25 -12.29 -0.79
C ASP A 80 -20.68 -13.00 0.52
N ARG A 81 -21.94 -13.47 0.59
CA ARG A 81 -22.42 -14.28 1.72
C ARG A 81 -21.65 -15.61 1.89
N LEU A 82 -21.24 -16.24 0.79
CA LEU A 82 -20.39 -17.43 0.88
C LEU A 82 -19.07 -17.11 1.60
N LEU A 83 -18.42 -16.00 1.22
CA LEU A 83 -17.14 -15.62 1.79
C LEU A 83 -17.26 -15.30 3.29
N ASP A 84 -18.35 -14.64 3.72
CA ASP A 84 -18.69 -14.43 5.14
C ASP A 84 -18.80 -15.77 5.89
N ARG A 85 -19.60 -16.70 5.37
CA ARG A 85 -19.79 -18.02 5.98
C ARG A 85 -18.48 -18.82 6.07
N ILE A 86 -17.60 -18.72 5.07
CA ILE A 86 -16.30 -19.38 5.10
C ILE A 86 -15.42 -18.77 6.20
N GLN A 87 -15.41 -17.44 6.36
CA GLN A 87 -14.64 -16.75 7.38
C GLN A 87 -15.13 -17.12 8.79
N GLU A 88 -16.43 -17.19 9.00
CA GLU A 88 -17.04 -17.56 10.27
C GLU A 88 -16.84 -19.04 10.64
N THR A 89 -16.56 -19.90 9.65
CA THR A 89 -16.39 -21.33 9.85
C THR A 89 -15.02 -21.62 10.48
N THR A 90 -14.95 -21.86 11.78
CA THR A 90 -13.71 -22.09 12.56
C THR A 90 -13.81 -23.36 13.40
N GLY A 91 -12.69 -23.81 13.97
CA GLY A 91 -12.64 -24.97 14.88
C GLY A 91 -12.54 -26.33 14.20
N SER A 92 -12.79 -27.41 14.95
CA SER A 92 -12.70 -28.78 14.50
C SER A 92 -13.74 -29.06 13.40
N GLY A 93 -13.33 -29.69 12.29
CA GLY A 93 -14.23 -29.96 11.14
C GLY A 93 -14.39 -28.79 10.16
N SER A 94 -13.84 -27.62 10.44
CA SER A 94 -13.96 -26.41 9.59
C SER A 94 -13.51 -26.62 8.15
N ALA A 95 -12.50 -27.46 7.91
CA ALA A 95 -12.02 -27.75 6.57
C ALA A 95 -13.07 -28.45 5.70
N ALA A 96 -13.77 -29.45 6.25
CA ALA A 96 -14.86 -30.16 5.56
C ALA A 96 -16.08 -29.24 5.33
N ALA A 97 -16.45 -28.42 6.34
CA ALA A 97 -17.55 -27.49 6.23
C ALA A 97 -17.27 -26.39 5.17
N ARG A 98 -16.06 -25.81 5.15
CA ARG A 98 -15.65 -24.85 4.11
C ARG A 98 -15.66 -25.48 2.71
N HIS A 99 -15.21 -26.73 2.60
CA HIS A 99 -15.25 -27.46 1.33
C HIS A 99 -16.69 -27.66 0.83
N ALA A 100 -17.63 -28.00 1.71
CA ALA A 100 -19.04 -28.13 1.36
C ALA A 100 -19.64 -26.80 0.88
N LEU A 101 -19.37 -25.68 1.58
CA LEU A 101 -19.79 -24.34 1.20
C LEU A 101 -19.27 -23.95 -0.20
N LEU A 102 -18.01 -24.20 -0.48
CA LEU A 102 -17.44 -23.95 -1.79
C LEU A 102 -18.11 -24.80 -2.88
N ARG A 103 -18.31 -26.08 -2.60
CA ARG A 103 -18.95 -26.99 -3.56
C ARG A 103 -20.36 -26.51 -3.95
N ASP A 104 -21.17 -26.06 -3.00
CA ASP A 104 -22.53 -25.56 -3.25
C ASP A 104 -22.55 -24.39 -4.24
N VAL A 105 -21.58 -23.48 -4.15
CA VAL A 105 -21.47 -22.36 -5.08
C VAL A 105 -20.91 -22.81 -6.43
N PHE A 106 -19.85 -23.65 -6.43
CA PHE A 106 -19.23 -24.10 -7.66
C PHE A 106 -20.15 -24.97 -8.55
N VAL A 107 -21.10 -25.70 -7.95
CA VAL A 107 -22.15 -26.44 -8.71
C VAL A 107 -23.09 -25.47 -9.46
N ARG A 108 -23.34 -24.29 -8.92
CA ARG A 108 -24.15 -23.24 -9.53
C ARG A 108 -23.37 -22.34 -10.49
N ALA A 109 -22.04 -22.36 -10.43
CA ALA A 109 -21.17 -21.52 -11.23
C ALA A 109 -21.04 -22.03 -12.66
N THR A 110 -21.15 -21.16 -13.64
CA THR A 110 -20.71 -21.41 -15.02
C THR A 110 -19.21 -21.62 -15.06
N ARG A 111 -18.68 -22.10 -16.18
CA ARG A 111 -17.23 -22.29 -16.34
C ARG A 111 -16.46 -20.97 -16.13
N ALA A 112 -16.95 -19.87 -16.69
CA ALA A 112 -16.32 -18.56 -16.57
C ALA A 112 -16.35 -18.02 -15.12
N GLU A 113 -17.49 -18.18 -14.44
CA GLU A 113 -17.64 -17.82 -13.02
C GLU A 113 -16.73 -18.67 -12.12
N ALA A 114 -16.66 -19.99 -12.36
CA ALA A 114 -15.80 -20.89 -11.59
C ALA A 114 -14.31 -20.52 -11.76
N ASP A 115 -13.86 -20.18 -12.97
CA ASP A 115 -12.48 -19.75 -13.23
C ASP A 115 -12.18 -18.39 -12.57
N PHE A 116 -13.13 -17.47 -12.56
CA PHE A 116 -13.02 -16.20 -11.85
C PHE A 116 -12.92 -16.42 -10.34
N LEU A 117 -13.83 -17.21 -9.76
CA LEU A 117 -13.85 -17.51 -8.32
C LEU A 117 -12.55 -18.18 -7.84
N ARG A 118 -12.00 -19.13 -8.61
CA ARG A 118 -10.72 -19.75 -8.27
C ARG A 118 -9.62 -18.69 -8.17
N ARG A 119 -9.50 -17.80 -9.16
CA ARG A 119 -8.49 -16.74 -9.17
C ARG A 119 -8.70 -15.74 -8.03
N LEU A 120 -9.95 -15.40 -7.72
CA LEU A 120 -10.29 -14.51 -6.60
C LEU A 120 -9.87 -15.13 -5.26
N LEU A 121 -10.23 -16.40 -5.02
CA LEU A 121 -9.95 -17.10 -3.76
C LEU A 121 -8.46 -17.30 -3.48
N VAL A 122 -7.65 -17.47 -4.53
CA VAL A 122 -6.20 -17.64 -4.39
C VAL A 122 -5.40 -16.32 -4.51
N GLY A 123 -6.09 -15.18 -4.69
CA GLY A 123 -5.44 -13.87 -4.81
C GLY A 123 -4.68 -13.68 -6.13
N GLU A 124 -5.02 -14.42 -7.19
CA GLU A 124 -4.36 -14.35 -8.49
C GLU A 124 -5.17 -13.58 -9.56
N LEU A 125 -6.11 -12.73 -9.14
CA LEU A 125 -6.92 -11.94 -10.06
C LEU A 125 -6.09 -10.78 -10.64
N ARG A 126 -5.31 -11.04 -11.69
CA ARG A 126 -4.40 -10.07 -12.34
C ARG A 126 -5.06 -9.40 -13.56
N GLN A 127 -6.10 -8.65 -13.38
CA GLN A 127 -6.83 -7.97 -14.47
C GLN A 127 -6.42 -6.51 -14.66
N GLY A 128 -5.56 -5.96 -13.78
CA GLY A 128 -5.10 -4.58 -13.87
C GLY A 128 -6.16 -3.53 -13.52
N ALA A 129 -7.22 -3.91 -12.78
CA ALA A 129 -8.13 -2.98 -12.10
C ALA A 129 -7.52 -2.56 -10.75
N LEU A 130 -6.38 -1.87 -10.80
CA LEU A 130 -5.72 -1.35 -9.62
C LEU A 130 -6.56 -0.25 -8.97
N ALA A 131 -6.33 0.01 -7.68
CA ALA A 131 -7.07 0.99 -6.87
C ALA A 131 -7.26 2.35 -7.56
N GLY A 132 -6.27 2.82 -8.33
CA GLY A 132 -6.37 4.09 -9.07
C GLY A 132 -7.34 4.05 -10.26
N ILE A 133 -7.52 2.90 -10.94
CA ILE A 133 -8.52 2.74 -12.02
C ILE A 133 -9.90 2.58 -11.41
N MET A 134 -10.01 1.85 -10.32
CA MET A 134 -11.27 1.68 -9.59
C MET A 134 -11.78 3.03 -9.05
N ALA A 135 -10.91 3.84 -8.44
CA ALA A 135 -11.28 5.19 -7.96
C ALA A 135 -11.78 6.09 -9.11
N ASP A 136 -11.13 6.03 -10.29
CA ASP A 136 -11.60 6.77 -11.47
C ASP A 136 -12.96 6.24 -11.99
N ALA A 137 -13.19 4.93 -11.88
CA ALA A 137 -14.46 4.31 -12.27
C ALA A 137 -15.61 4.68 -11.32
N VAL A 138 -15.36 4.65 -10.01
CA VAL A 138 -16.30 5.12 -8.99
C VAL A 138 -16.66 6.60 -9.22
N ALA A 139 -15.65 7.44 -9.47
CA ALA A 139 -15.86 8.87 -9.75
C ALA A 139 -16.74 9.08 -10.99
N LYS A 140 -16.50 8.29 -12.05
CA LYS A 140 -17.29 8.34 -13.29
C LYS A 140 -18.71 7.85 -13.05
N ALA A 141 -18.91 6.71 -12.37
CA ALA A 141 -20.23 6.15 -12.09
C ALA A 141 -21.08 7.09 -11.23
N ALA A 142 -20.48 7.70 -10.19
CA ALA A 142 -21.15 8.65 -9.29
C ALA A 142 -21.23 10.09 -9.85
N SER A 143 -20.62 10.38 -11.00
CA SER A 143 -20.55 11.72 -11.60
C SER A 143 -19.91 12.75 -10.64
N VAL A 144 -18.87 12.37 -9.90
CA VAL A 144 -18.14 13.22 -8.94
C VAL A 144 -16.67 13.41 -9.35
N PRO A 145 -16.00 14.48 -8.86
CA PRO A 145 -14.57 14.65 -9.11
C PRO A 145 -13.73 13.46 -8.57
N ALA A 146 -12.87 12.89 -9.40
CA ALA A 146 -12.01 11.77 -9.00
C ALA A 146 -11.07 12.09 -7.83
N ALA A 147 -10.74 13.37 -7.62
CA ALA A 147 -9.95 13.82 -6.47
C ALA A 147 -10.69 13.57 -5.14
N LEU A 148 -12.02 13.78 -5.09
CA LEU A 148 -12.83 13.52 -3.90
C LEU A 148 -12.87 12.02 -3.57
N VAL A 149 -13.04 11.15 -4.58
CA VAL A 149 -13.04 9.70 -4.36
C VAL A 149 -11.70 9.23 -3.83
N ARG A 150 -10.59 9.72 -4.42
CA ARG A 150 -9.24 9.37 -3.95
C ARG A 150 -8.97 9.88 -2.53
N ARG A 151 -9.37 11.13 -2.20
CA ARG A 151 -9.27 11.65 -0.84
C ARG A 151 -10.05 10.79 0.15
N ALA A 152 -11.30 10.49 -0.15
CA ALA A 152 -12.14 9.66 0.70
C ALA A 152 -11.57 8.24 0.88
N ALA A 153 -11.09 7.61 -0.20
CA ALA A 153 -10.44 6.29 -0.14
C ALA A 153 -9.13 6.31 0.68
N MET A 154 -8.40 7.41 0.61
CA MET A 154 -7.23 7.65 1.44
C MET A 154 -7.59 7.63 2.92
N LEU A 155 -8.58 8.44 3.30
CA LEU A 155 -8.95 8.64 4.70
C LEU A 155 -9.65 7.42 5.31
N SER A 156 -10.52 6.77 4.53
CA SER A 156 -11.24 5.59 4.99
C SER A 156 -10.41 4.30 4.94
N GLY A 157 -9.35 4.26 4.11
CA GLY A 157 -8.60 3.02 3.84
C GLY A 157 -9.41 1.94 3.10
N ASP A 158 -10.64 2.25 2.65
CA ASP A 158 -11.61 1.29 2.10
C ASP A 158 -12.33 1.87 0.86
N LEU A 159 -11.89 1.43 -0.30
CA LEU A 159 -12.44 1.92 -1.56
C LEU A 159 -13.85 1.38 -1.85
N GLY A 160 -14.19 0.20 -1.32
CA GLY A 160 -15.54 -0.38 -1.45
C GLY A 160 -16.56 0.46 -0.72
N ARG A 161 -16.31 0.78 0.55
CA ARG A 161 -17.16 1.67 1.35
C ARG A 161 -17.27 3.07 0.73
N VAL A 162 -16.17 3.60 0.19
CA VAL A 162 -16.18 4.90 -0.51
C VAL A 162 -17.05 4.85 -1.77
N ALA A 163 -17.05 3.74 -2.49
CA ALA A 163 -17.92 3.57 -3.67
C ALA A 163 -19.40 3.58 -3.27
N VAL A 164 -19.77 2.92 -2.17
CA VAL A 164 -21.15 2.98 -1.63
C VAL A 164 -21.56 4.43 -1.32
N VAL A 165 -20.69 5.18 -0.61
CA VAL A 165 -20.95 6.58 -0.27
C VAL A 165 -21.02 7.46 -1.52
N ALA A 166 -20.12 7.25 -2.48
CA ALA A 166 -20.07 8.03 -3.71
C ALA A 166 -21.35 7.86 -4.55
N LEU A 167 -21.80 6.61 -4.73
CA LEU A 167 -22.97 6.29 -5.53
C LEU A 167 -24.28 6.65 -4.83
N GLY A 168 -24.35 6.51 -3.49
CA GLY A 168 -25.55 6.83 -2.72
C GLY A 168 -25.71 8.31 -2.35
N HIS A 169 -24.60 8.99 -2.05
CA HIS A 169 -24.61 10.34 -1.47
C HIS A 169 -23.78 11.37 -2.25
N GLY A 170 -23.15 10.97 -3.34
CA GLY A 170 -22.41 11.84 -4.22
C GLY A 170 -21.26 12.59 -3.54
N ALA A 171 -20.98 13.82 -4.04
CA ALA A 171 -19.88 14.64 -3.56
C ALA A 171 -20.04 15.09 -2.09
N SER A 172 -21.27 15.28 -1.61
CA SER A 172 -21.51 15.69 -0.21
C SER A 172 -21.13 14.58 0.77
N GLY A 173 -21.52 13.32 0.49
CA GLY A 173 -21.14 12.17 1.28
C GLY A 173 -19.63 11.93 1.29
N LEU A 174 -18.95 12.11 0.15
CA LEU A 174 -17.50 11.98 0.08
C LEU A 174 -16.75 13.04 0.90
N ARG A 175 -17.26 14.28 0.95
CA ARG A 175 -16.65 15.34 1.77
C ARG A 175 -16.80 15.12 3.27
N SER A 176 -17.82 14.39 3.71
CA SER A 176 -18.02 14.06 5.12
C SER A 176 -17.11 12.94 5.62
N ILE A 177 -16.40 12.24 4.71
CA ILE A 177 -15.40 11.25 5.12
C ILE A 177 -14.17 11.99 5.63
N GLY A 178 -13.95 11.97 6.95
CA GLY A 178 -12.78 12.45 7.67
C GLY A 178 -11.78 11.34 7.97
N LEU A 179 -10.69 11.72 8.61
CA LEU A 179 -9.71 10.79 9.14
C LEU A 179 -10.28 10.11 10.41
N GLU A 180 -10.15 8.79 10.47
CA GLU A 180 -10.57 8.00 11.63
C GLU A 180 -9.31 7.54 12.39
N VAL A 181 -9.11 8.08 13.61
CA VAL A 181 -7.98 7.67 14.46
C VAL A 181 -8.15 6.21 14.82
N GLY A 182 -7.08 5.44 14.74
CA GLY A 182 -7.14 3.98 14.91
C GLY A 182 -7.38 3.19 13.61
N ARG A 183 -7.50 3.88 12.47
CA ARG A 183 -7.59 3.26 11.14
C ARG A 183 -6.46 3.73 10.23
N GLY A 184 -5.65 2.81 9.72
CA GLY A 184 -4.50 3.12 8.88
C GLY A 184 -4.87 3.87 7.61
N VAL A 185 -4.11 4.93 7.29
CA VAL A 185 -4.28 5.79 6.12
C VAL A 185 -3.26 5.41 5.05
N GLN A 186 -3.67 5.38 3.77
CA GLN A 186 -2.74 5.12 2.67
C GLN A 186 -1.59 6.16 2.68
N PRO A 187 -0.32 5.74 2.68
CA PRO A 187 0.79 6.67 2.81
C PRO A 187 1.02 7.48 1.54
N MET A 188 1.37 8.77 1.68
CA MET A 188 1.87 9.59 0.58
C MET A 188 3.22 9.05 0.09
N LEU A 189 3.43 9.06 -1.23
CA LEU A 189 4.60 8.48 -1.88
C LEU A 189 5.44 9.55 -2.58
N ALA A 190 6.77 9.38 -2.54
CA ALA A 190 7.72 10.26 -3.23
C ALA A 190 8.13 9.71 -4.60
N SER A 191 8.34 10.62 -5.55
CA SER A 191 9.01 10.35 -6.82
C SER A 191 10.54 10.52 -6.67
N GLY A 192 11.33 9.86 -7.52
CA GLY A 192 12.77 10.08 -7.56
C GLY A 192 13.13 11.39 -8.23
N ALA A 193 14.22 12.02 -7.79
CA ALA A 193 14.89 13.09 -8.49
C ALA A 193 16.38 12.72 -8.63
N PRO A 194 17.08 13.18 -9.69
CA PRO A 194 18.47 12.86 -9.92
C PRO A 194 19.40 13.48 -8.86
N ASP A 195 19.10 14.70 -8.42
CA ASP A 195 19.83 15.46 -7.44
C ASP A 195 18.92 16.46 -6.69
N VAL A 196 19.45 17.17 -5.70
CA VAL A 196 18.70 18.12 -4.88
C VAL A 196 18.32 19.38 -5.64
N ALA A 197 19.12 19.81 -6.61
CA ALA A 197 18.84 21.01 -7.41
C ALA A 197 17.62 20.76 -8.32
N ALA A 198 17.57 19.60 -8.99
CA ALA A 198 16.42 19.18 -9.77
C ALA A 198 15.17 19.03 -8.89
N ALA A 199 15.32 18.44 -7.69
CA ALA A 199 14.22 18.30 -6.75
C ALA A 199 13.65 19.65 -6.31
N LEU A 200 14.51 20.62 -5.95
CA LEU A 200 14.09 21.99 -5.60
C LEU A 200 13.51 22.73 -6.79
N GLY A 201 14.04 22.53 -8.01
CA GLY A 201 13.47 23.07 -9.24
C GLY A 201 12.02 22.63 -9.47
N ASP A 202 11.68 21.42 -9.07
CA ASP A 202 10.31 20.89 -9.20
C ASP A 202 9.34 21.43 -8.12
N VAL A 203 9.82 21.68 -6.89
CA VAL A 203 8.93 21.96 -5.74
C VAL A 203 9.08 23.37 -5.14
N GLY A 204 10.13 24.11 -5.50
CA GLY A 204 10.42 25.46 -4.94
C GLY A 204 10.91 25.41 -3.50
N LEU A 205 10.38 26.26 -2.63
CA LEU A 205 10.68 26.22 -1.20
C LEU A 205 10.27 24.89 -0.60
N ALA A 206 11.23 24.20 0.03
CA ALA A 206 11.03 22.83 0.47
C ALA A 206 11.56 22.56 1.90
N SER A 207 10.90 21.63 2.58
CA SER A 207 11.51 20.91 3.69
C SER A 207 12.43 19.82 3.11
N VAL A 208 13.72 19.92 3.40
CA VAL A 208 14.71 18.89 3.07
C VAL A 208 15.02 18.11 4.34
N GLU A 209 14.67 16.83 4.34
CA GLU A 209 14.71 15.97 5.53
C GLU A 209 15.59 14.76 5.27
N TRP A 210 16.26 14.23 6.30
CA TRP A 210 17.02 13.00 6.18
C TRP A 210 16.11 11.86 5.76
N LYS A 211 16.56 11.10 4.77
CA LYS A 211 15.87 9.89 4.36
C LYS A 211 16.42 8.70 5.14
N LEU A 212 15.69 8.34 6.17
CA LEU A 212 16.01 7.17 6.98
C LEU A 212 15.79 5.88 6.17
N ASP A 213 16.61 4.86 6.47
CA ASP A 213 16.47 3.51 5.87
C ASP A 213 15.90 2.54 6.91
N GLY A 214 14.61 2.66 7.14
CA GLY A 214 13.89 1.90 8.14
C GLY A 214 12.58 1.33 7.62
N ALA A 215 11.66 1.05 8.51
CA ALA A 215 10.31 0.64 8.20
C ALA A 215 9.34 1.81 8.42
N ARG A 216 8.66 2.24 7.36
CA ARG A 216 7.63 3.28 7.48
C ARG A 216 6.50 2.80 8.36
N ILE A 217 6.16 3.63 9.34
CA ILE A 217 5.07 3.40 10.27
C ILE A 217 4.12 4.59 10.33
N GLN A 218 2.85 4.29 10.61
CA GLN A 218 1.89 5.26 11.11
C GLN A 218 1.54 4.93 12.54
N VAL A 219 1.65 5.91 13.44
CA VAL A 219 1.25 5.77 14.84
C VAL A 219 -0.06 6.50 15.03
N HIS A 220 -1.09 5.76 15.44
CA HIS A 220 -2.40 6.27 15.82
C HIS A 220 -2.56 6.13 17.31
N ARG A 221 -2.97 7.19 17.99
CA ARG A 221 -3.34 7.15 19.41
C ARG A 221 -4.68 7.84 19.63
N HIS A 222 -5.53 7.22 20.40
CA HIS A 222 -6.72 7.82 20.97
C HIS A 222 -6.82 7.42 22.43
N ASP A 223 -6.63 8.37 23.33
CA ASP A 223 -6.44 8.14 24.79
C ASP A 223 -5.34 7.08 25.04
N ASP A 224 -5.66 5.92 25.59
CA ASP A 224 -4.71 4.83 25.85
C ASP A 224 -4.61 3.80 24.71
N ASP A 225 -5.53 3.83 23.73
CA ASP A 225 -5.47 2.95 22.56
C ASP A 225 -4.42 3.46 21.58
N VAL A 226 -3.38 2.65 21.35
CA VAL A 226 -2.29 2.94 20.40
C VAL A 226 -2.23 1.82 19.39
N ARG A 227 -2.34 2.18 18.11
CA ARG A 227 -2.16 1.29 16.98
C ARG A 227 -1.02 1.76 16.10
N ILE A 228 -0.26 0.84 15.57
CA ILE A 228 0.86 1.13 14.68
C ILE A 228 0.69 0.32 13.41
N TYR A 229 0.70 1.02 12.28
CA TYR A 229 0.52 0.42 10.97
C TYR A 229 1.80 0.52 10.14
N THR A 230 2.11 -0.54 9.40
CA THR A 230 3.16 -0.52 8.38
C THR A 230 2.69 0.23 7.14
N ARG A 231 3.61 0.45 6.18
CA ARG A 231 3.32 1.01 4.86
C ARG A 231 2.16 0.33 4.12
N ASN A 232 1.96 -0.97 4.36
CA ASN A 232 0.90 -1.77 3.74
C ASN A 232 -0.34 -1.90 4.64
N LEU A 233 -0.45 -1.06 5.67
CA LEU A 233 -1.54 -0.99 6.64
C LEU A 233 -1.73 -2.27 7.48
N ASN A 234 -0.69 -3.10 7.62
CA ASN A 234 -0.68 -4.18 8.59
C ASN A 234 -0.43 -3.60 9.99
N GLU A 235 -1.26 -3.96 10.96
CA GLU A 235 -1.09 -3.56 12.35
C GLU A 235 0.06 -4.33 13.01
N ILE A 236 0.96 -3.61 13.71
CA ILE A 236 2.19 -4.15 14.31
C ILE A 236 2.48 -3.58 15.72
N ALA A 237 1.50 -3.01 16.41
CA ALA A 237 1.70 -2.37 17.72
C ALA A 237 2.39 -3.31 18.72
N GLU A 238 2.01 -4.59 18.75
CA GLU A 238 2.59 -5.61 19.63
C GLU A 238 4.11 -5.81 19.42
N ARG A 239 4.61 -5.45 18.24
CA ARG A 239 6.04 -5.59 17.87
C ARG A 239 6.87 -4.36 18.24
N LEU A 240 6.23 -3.27 18.67
CA LEU A 240 6.87 -1.98 18.97
C LEU A 240 6.43 -1.43 20.33
N PRO A 241 6.57 -2.19 21.42
CA PRO A 241 6.07 -1.78 22.75
C PRO A 241 6.67 -0.45 23.21
N ALA A 242 7.96 -0.20 22.97
CA ALA A 242 8.60 1.05 23.35
C ALA A 242 8.02 2.28 22.59
N VAL A 243 7.59 2.10 21.34
CA VAL A 243 6.91 3.16 20.56
C VAL A 243 5.48 3.36 21.08
N VAL A 244 4.80 2.29 21.47
CA VAL A 244 3.46 2.35 22.08
C VAL A 244 3.51 3.14 23.41
N ASP A 245 4.46 2.83 24.30
CA ASP A 245 4.60 3.51 25.59
C ASP A 245 4.98 4.98 25.40
N TRP A 246 5.87 5.27 24.45
CA TRP A 246 6.20 6.64 24.11
C TRP A 246 4.98 7.40 23.55
N ALA A 247 4.20 6.79 22.67
CA ALA A 247 3.02 7.43 22.10
C ALA A 247 1.96 7.73 23.17
N ARG A 248 1.79 6.86 24.17
CA ARG A 248 0.91 7.09 25.33
C ARG A 248 1.34 8.29 26.16
N ALA A 249 2.63 8.59 26.21
CA ALA A 249 3.18 9.71 26.97
C ALA A 249 3.10 11.07 26.25
N LEU A 250 2.67 11.11 24.99
CA LEU A 250 2.54 12.39 24.26
C LEU A 250 1.52 13.33 24.94
N PRO A 251 1.74 14.65 24.89
CA PRO A 251 0.88 15.64 25.54
C PRO A 251 -0.43 15.95 24.78
N VAL A 252 -0.98 14.95 24.07
CA VAL A 252 -2.20 15.07 23.25
C VAL A 252 -3.06 13.82 23.46
N ARG A 253 -4.38 13.91 23.27
CA ARG A 253 -5.30 12.81 23.47
C ARG A 253 -5.45 11.93 22.23
N ALA A 254 -5.50 12.56 21.06
CA ALA A 254 -5.66 11.86 19.79
C ALA A 254 -4.64 12.37 18.80
N ILE A 255 -3.95 11.45 18.11
CA ILE A 255 -2.96 11.84 17.09
C ILE A 255 -2.77 10.75 16.04
N VAL A 256 -2.47 11.18 14.81
CA VAL A 256 -1.99 10.30 13.74
C VAL A 256 -0.68 10.87 13.20
N LEU A 257 0.41 10.13 13.41
CA LEU A 257 1.76 10.48 13.00
C LEU A 257 2.22 9.56 11.87
N ASP A 258 2.98 10.12 10.90
CA ASP A 258 3.66 9.37 9.85
C ASP A 258 5.18 9.46 10.09
N GLY A 259 5.84 8.33 10.13
CA GLY A 259 7.24 8.26 10.53
C GLY A 259 7.96 7.02 10.00
N GLU A 260 9.15 6.81 10.54
CA GLU A 260 10.02 5.68 10.21
C GLU A 260 10.51 5.03 11.51
N ALA A 261 10.37 3.72 11.61
CA ALA A 261 10.99 2.93 12.67
C ALA A 261 12.37 2.45 12.19
N ILE A 262 13.40 2.74 12.97
CA ILE A 262 14.78 2.33 12.67
C ILE A 262 15.43 1.72 13.92
N GLY A 263 16.36 0.78 13.71
CA GLY A 263 17.32 0.37 14.73
C GLY A 263 18.50 1.31 14.73
N LEU A 264 18.95 1.71 15.90
CA LEU A 264 20.19 2.49 16.08
C LEU A 264 21.18 1.65 16.88
N ASP A 265 22.46 1.77 16.54
CA ASP A 265 23.56 1.26 17.37
C ASP A 265 23.86 2.20 18.55
N ASP A 266 24.84 1.84 19.37
CA ASP A 266 25.24 2.62 20.55
C ASP A 266 25.80 4.01 20.20
N ASP A 267 26.25 4.20 18.95
CA ASP A 267 26.74 5.48 18.40
C ASP A 267 25.63 6.28 17.70
N ALA A 268 24.36 5.88 17.85
CA ALA A 268 23.18 6.45 17.20
C ALA A 268 23.21 6.39 15.66
N ARG A 269 23.96 5.47 15.08
CA ARG A 269 23.98 5.21 13.64
C ARG A 269 22.89 4.20 13.27
N PRO A 270 22.25 4.36 12.10
CA PRO A 270 21.22 3.43 11.66
C PRO A 270 21.81 2.04 11.39
N HIS A 271 21.17 1.00 11.92
CA HIS A 271 21.43 -0.36 11.48
C HIS A 271 21.06 -0.54 10.01
N ALA A 272 21.72 -1.47 9.33
CA ALA A 272 21.33 -1.86 7.98
C ALA A 272 19.85 -2.28 7.96
N PHE A 273 19.11 -1.90 6.90
CA PHE A 273 17.68 -2.20 6.72
C PHE A 273 17.30 -3.66 7.02
N GLN A 274 18.14 -4.61 6.59
CA GLN A 274 17.91 -6.04 6.83
C GLN A 274 17.94 -6.40 8.33
N VAL A 275 18.82 -5.75 9.11
CA VAL A 275 18.90 -5.94 10.57
C VAL A 275 17.67 -5.35 11.23
N THR A 276 17.30 -4.13 10.87
CA THR A 276 16.05 -3.48 11.34
C THR A 276 14.84 -4.35 11.02
N MET A 277 14.72 -4.86 9.79
CA MET A 277 13.57 -5.71 9.40
C MET A 277 13.57 -7.08 10.08
N SER A 278 14.72 -7.69 10.36
CA SER A 278 14.79 -8.95 11.11
C SER A 278 14.35 -8.77 12.57
N SER A 279 14.61 -7.61 13.16
CA SER A 279 14.18 -7.27 14.52
C SER A 279 12.65 -7.17 14.65
N PHE A 280 11.92 -6.83 13.58
CA PHE A 280 10.45 -6.89 13.56
C PHE A 280 9.88 -8.31 13.62
N GLY A 281 10.69 -9.35 13.36
CA GLY A 281 10.29 -10.75 13.35
C GLY A 281 10.78 -11.57 14.55
N SER A 282 11.63 -11.02 15.39
CA SER A 282 12.25 -11.68 16.55
C SER A 282 11.83 -11.02 17.86
N ASP A 283 11.87 -11.77 18.97
CA ASP A 283 11.63 -11.25 20.32
C ASP A 283 12.67 -10.20 20.79
N ALA A 284 13.69 -9.91 19.95
CA ALA A 284 14.73 -8.92 20.21
C ALA A 284 14.28 -7.50 19.82
N THR A 285 13.19 -7.02 20.40
CA THR A 285 12.56 -5.72 20.09
C THR A 285 13.22 -4.52 20.77
N SER A 286 14.39 -4.65 21.36
CA SER A 286 14.89 -3.76 22.41
C SER A 286 15.44 -2.41 21.98
N ASN A 287 15.75 -2.16 20.66
CA ASN A 287 16.38 -0.91 20.23
C ASN A 287 15.79 -0.27 18.99
N LEU A 288 14.49 -0.49 18.70
CA LEU A 288 13.82 0.21 17.58
C LEU A 288 13.29 1.57 18.06
N GLY A 289 13.86 2.64 17.52
CA GLY A 289 13.36 4.00 17.66
C GLY A 289 12.37 4.36 16.57
N ALA A 290 11.44 5.28 16.84
CA ALA A 290 10.55 5.86 15.84
C ALA A 290 10.85 7.35 15.69
N TYR A 291 10.93 7.82 14.43
CA TYR A 291 11.15 9.21 14.08
C TYR A 291 10.05 9.66 13.10
N PHE A 292 9.57 10.87 13.27
CA PHE A 292 8.37 11.35 12.60
C PHE A 292 8.66 12.52 11.68
N PHE A 293 8.00 12.52 10.54
CA PHE A 293 8.16 13.55 9.50
C PHE A 293 6.84 14.18 9.08
N ASP A 294 5.70 13.71 9.60
CA ASP A 294 4.39 14.29 9.30
C ASP A 294 3.37 13.97 10.40
N VAL A 295 2.31 14.78 10.48
CA VAL A 295 1.16 14.61 11.35
C VAL A 295 -0.12 14.83 10.53
N LEU A 296 -1.06 13.90 10.65
CA LEU A 296 -2.27 13.90 9.85
C LEU A 296 -3.51 14.31 10.64
N HIS A 297 -3.46 14.15 11.97
CA HIS A 297 -4.53 14.48 12.89
C HIS A 297 -3.98 14.81 14.27
N VAL A 298 -4.58 15.76 14.98
CA VAL A 298 -4.32 16.04 16.40
C VAL A 298 -5.57 16.56 17.08
N ASP A 299 -5.98 15.93 18.18
CA ASP A 299 -7.05 16.35 19.12
C ASP A 299 -8.36 16.85 18.46
N GLY A 300 -8.79 16.18 17.39
CA GLY A 300 -10.01 16.49 16.63
C GLY A 300 -9.79 17.30 15.37
N ASP A 301 -8.59 17.82 15.12
CA ASP A 301 -8.25 18.57 13.91
C ASP A 301 -7.58 17.67 12.86
N ASP A 302 -8.21 17.50 11.71
CA ASP A 302 -7.62 16.88 10.53
C ASP A 302 -6.64 17.84 9.85
N LEU A 303 -5.38 17.45 9.73
CA LEU A 303 -4.32 18.26 9.16
C LEU A 303 -3.93 17.86 7.73
N VAL A 304 -4.52 16.80 7.19
CA VAL A 304 -4.17 16.26 5.86
C VAL A 304 -4.32 17.28 4.72
N ASP A 305 -5.27 18.20 4.84
CA ASP A 305 -5.55 19.25 3.86
C ASP A 305 -4.79 20.57 4.17
N ARG A 306 -3.98 20.61 5.25
CA ARG A 306 -3.15 21.78 5.60
C ARG A 306 -1.81 21.72 4.87
N PRO A 307 -1.17 22.87 4.60
CA PRO A 307 0.20 22.93 4.08
C PRO A 307 1.19 22.17 4.96
N LEU A 308 2.22 21.57 4.35
CA LEU A 308 3.26 20.84 5.09
C LEU A 308 3.96 21.74 6.12
N ALA A 309 4.17 23.03 5.81
CA ALA A 309 4.76 23.99 6.75
C ALA A 309 4.03 24.04 8.10
N GLU A 310 2.69 24.06 8.08
CA GLU A 310 1.86 24.04 9.29
C GLU A 310 2.00 22.69 10.03
N ARG A 311 1.93 21.60 9.29
CA ARG A 311 2.05 20.24 9.86
C ARG A 311 3.40 20.02 10.52
N LEU A 312 4.50 20.50 9.92
CA LEU A 312 5.84 20.40 10.51
C LEU A 312 5.97 21.18 11.83
N GLY A 313 5.29 22.32 11.96
CA GLY A 313 5.21 23.05 13.24
C GLY A 313 4.56 22.20 14.33
N VAL A 314 3.45 21.51 14.00
CA VAL A 314 2.76 20.59 14.93
C VAL A 314 3.62 19.37 15.25
N VAL A 315 4.26 18.75 14.25
CA VAL A 315 5.20 17.63 14.48
C VAL A 315 6.27 18.06 15.50
N GLN A 316 6.94 19.18 15.25
CA GLN A 316 8.01 19.67 16.15
C GLN A 316 7.51 19.90 17.56
N ALA A 317 6.34 20.47 17.72
CA ALA A 317 5.77 20.77 19.04
C ALA A 317 5.38 19.50 19.81
N VAL A 318 4.89 18.44 19.13
CA VAL A 318 4.37 17.24 19.79
C VAL A 318 5.47 16.19 20.00
N VAL A 319 6.31 15.93 18.99
CA VAL A 319 7.28 14.82 19.04
C VAL A 319 8.69 15.24 19.46
N GLY A 320 8.98 16.55 19.47
CA GLY A 320 10.27 17.09 19.88
C GLY A 320 11.47 16.48 19.16
N GLU A 321 12.39 15.88 19.90
CA GLU A 321 13.62 15.26 19.36
C GLU A 321 13.38 14.05 18.46
N ARG A 322 12.19 13.48 18.47
CA ARG A 322 11.83 12.41 17.55
C ARG A 322 11.34 12.90 16.18
N ARG A 323 11.42 14.21 15.94
CA ARG A 323 11.27 14.73 14.59
C ARG A 323 12.50 14.36 13.77
N ILE A 324 12.29 13.89 12.53
CA ILE A 324 13.39 13.66 11.57
C ILE A 324 14.14 14.97 11.35
N PRO A 325 15.49 14.98 11.38
CA PRO A 325 16.30 16.16 11.07
C PRO A 325 15.94 16.73 9.71
N GLY A 326 15.76 18.05 9.64
CA GLY A 326 15.37 18.72 8.41
C GLY A 326 15.64 20.23 8.45
N ILE A 327 15.79 20.80 7.26
CA ILE A 327 15.92 22.25 7.03
C ILE A 327 14.84 22.69 6.07
N VAL A 328 14.47 23.97 6.12
CA VAL A 328 13.58 24.57 5.11
C VAL A 328 14.42 25.51 4.25
N THR A 329 14.53 25.21 2.96
CA THR A 329 15.37 25.99 2.04
C THR A 329 14.84 25.93 0.60
N ALA A 330 15.22 26.93 -0.19
CA ALA A 330 15.14 26.95 -1.65
C ALA A 330 16.55 26.98 -2.29
N SER A 331 17.61 26.96 -1.47
CA SER A 331 19.00 27.01 -1.92
C SER A 331 19.50 25.60 -2.26
N PRO A 332 19.94 25.34 -3.52
CA PRO A 332 20.55 24.08 -3.88
C PRO A 332 21.82 23.75 -3.10
N ASP A 333 22.60 24.79 -2.75
CA ASP A 333 23.88 24.60 -2.01
C ASP A 333 23.62 24.17 -0.56
N GLU A 334 22.65 24.79 0.12
CA GLU A 334 22.25 24.37 1.48
C GLU A 334 21.67 22.95 1.47
N ALA A 335 20.86 22.62 0.49
CA ALA A 335 20.28 21.28 0.35
C ALA A 335 21.36 20.23 0.03
N ALA A 336 22.39 20.57 -0.77
CA ALA A 336 23.52 19.68 -1.05
C ALA A 336 24.36 19.44 0.21
N ALA A 337 24.71 20.47 0.95
CA ALA A 337 25.43 20.33 2.21
C ALA A 337 24.63 19.48 3.23
N PHE A 338 23.30 19.62 3.26
CA PHE A 338 22.45 18.83 4.13
C PHE A 338 22.35 17.36 3.68
N LEU A 339 22.37 17.08 2.36
CA LEU A 339 22.48 15.74 1.80
C LEU A 339 23.80 15.08 2.21
N ASP A 340 24.92 15.81 2.09
CA ASP A 340 26.25 15.30 2.47
C ASP A 340 26.29 14.95 3.97
N ALA A 341 25.69 15.78 4.82
CA ALA A 341 25.56 15.49 6.25
C ALA A 341 24.73 14.23 6.52
N ALA A 342 23.60 14.03 5.80
CA ALA A 342 22.80 12.82 5.91
C ALA A 342 23.58 11.55 5.54
N ILE A 343 24.36 11.62 4.44
CA ILE A 343 25.20 10.51 3.99
C ILE A 343 26.33 10.21 4.98
N ALA A 344 26.98 11.26 5.52
CA ALA A 344 28.03 11.11 6.53
C ALA A 344 27.50 10.47 7.83
N ALA A 345 26.24 10.74 8.18
CA ALA A 345 25.54 10.12 9.30
C ALA A 345 25.04 8.68 9.00
N GLY A 346 25.25 8.15 7.79
CA GLY A 346 24.88 6.78 7.39
C GLY A 346 23.47 6.61 6.85
N HIS A 347 22.75 7.70 6.54
CA HIS A 347 21.40 7.64 5.97
C HIS A 347 21.41 7.52 4.44
N GLU A 348 20.28 7.12 3.86
CA GLU A 348 20.15 6.84 2.42
C GLU A 348 20.27 8.07 1.51
N GLY A 349 20.04 9.27 2.03
CA GLY A 349 19.92 10.51 1.28
C GLY A 349 18.96 11.48 1.91
N VAL A 350 18.20 12.22 1.09
CA VAL A 350 17.20 13.19 1.57
C VAL A 350 15.86 13.07 0.88
N MET A 351 14.84 13.53 1.58
CA MET A 351 13.49 13.80 1.07
C MET A 351 13.35 15.31 0.89
N VAL A 352 12.93 15.75 -0.29
CA VAL A 352 12.65 17.16 -0.62
C VAL A 352 11.15 17.29 -0.79
N LYS A 353 10.49 18.04 0.08
CA LYS A 353 9.04 18.13 0.17
C LYS A 353 8.59 19.58 0.03
N SER A 354 7.69 19.90 -0.90
CA SER A 354 7.09 21.24 -1.01
C SER A 354 6.41 21.62 0.30
N VAL A 355 6.75 22.80 0.85
CA VAL A 355 6.18 23.29 2.12
C VAL A 355 4.69 23.64 2.00
N ASP A 356 4.19 23.90 0.79
CA ASP A 356 2.80 24.24 0.51
C ASP A 356 1.93 23.00 0.22
N SER A 357 2.54 21.78 0.19
CA SER A 357 1.82 20.57 -0.18
C SER A 357 0.88 20.11 0.92
N THR A 358 -0.32 19.69 0.51
CA THR A 358 -1.21 18.86 1.33
C THR A 358 -0.70 17.43 1.39
N TYR A 359 -1.26 16.59 2.28
CA TYR A 359 -0.95 15.18 2.33
C TYR A 359 -1.81 14.41 1.31
N ASP A 360 -1.23 14.06 0.16
CA ASP A 360 -1.92 13.39 -0.97
C ASP A 360 -1.53 11.91 -1.04
N ALA A 361 -2.29 11.08 -0.33
CA ALA A 361 -1.97 9.67 -0.15
C ALA A 361 -2.17 8.82 -1.40
N GLY A 362 -1.46 7.69 -1.43
CA GLY A 362 -1.57 6.69 -2.49
C GLY A 362 -0.99 7.13 -3.84
N ARG A 363 -0.58 8.40 -4.00
CA ARG A 363 -0.01 8.94 -5.24
C ARG A 363 1.48 9.18 -5.13
N ARG A 364 2.18 8.88 -6.21
CA ARG A 364 3.49 9.46 -6.50
C ARG A 364 3.26 10.81 -7.15
N GLY A 365 2.98 11.82 -6.31
CA GLY A 365 2.87 13.20 -6.75
C GLY A 365 4.23 13.83 -7.02
N GLY A 366 4.20 15.09 -7.53
CA GLY A 366 5.40 15.93 -7.68
C GLY A 366 5.86 16.58 -6.39
N ALA A 367 5.00 16.66 -5.36
CA ALA A 367 5.24 17.42 -4.15
C ALA A 367 6.33 16.85 -3.21
N TRP A 368 6.55 15.53 -3.27
CA TRP A 368 7.62 14.85 -2.52
C TRP A 368 8.62 14.22 -3.48
N ARG A 369 9.89 14.57 -3.34
CA ARG A 369 11.01 14.06 -4.10
C ARG A 369 11.98 13.33 -3.18
N LYS A 370 12.53 12.20 -3.64
CA LYS A 370 13.61 11.51 -2.93
C LYS A 370 14.88 11.60 -3.75
N VAL A 371 15.96 12.00 -3.10
CA VAL A 371 17.31 12.08 -3.66
C VAL A 371 18.18 11.08 -2.91
N LYS A 372 18.79 10.18 -3.66
CA LYS A 372 19.72 9.17 -3.16
C LYS A 372 20.98 9.19 -4.01
N PRO A 373 22.18 9.09 -3.42
CA PRO A 373 23.41 8.88 -4.18
C PRO A 373 23.28 7.59 -5.00
N VAL A 374 23.61 7.69 -6.28
CA VAL A 374 23.70 6.51 -7.15
C VAL A 374 25.11 5.96 -7.03
N LYS A 375 25.23 4.72 -6.56
CA LYS A 375 26.50 3.98 -6.59
C LYS A 375 26.45 3.01 -7.77
N THR A 376 27.43 3.14 -8.67
CA THR A 376 27.63 2.20 -9.77
C THR A 376 28.68 1.19 -9.34
N LEU A 377 28.40 -0.07 -9.52
CA LEU A 377 29.31 -1.17 -9.23
C LEU A 377 29.54 -2.00 -10.49
N ASP A 378 30.78 -2.35 -10.74
CA ASP A 378 31.13 -3.33 -11.76
C ASP A 378 30.99 -4.73 -11.15
N LEU A 379 30.02 -5.48 -11.64
CA LEU A 379 29.68 -6.80 -11.13
C LEU A 379 29.81 -7.86 -12.21
N VAL A 380 30.22 -9.07 -11.80
CA VAL A 380 30.32 -10.23 -12.69
C VAL A 380 28.99 -10.98 -12.69
N VAL A 381 28.54 -11.42 -13.86
CA VAL A 381 27.41 -12.35 -13.96
C VAL A 381 27.90 -13.75 -13.60
N LEU A 382 27.47 -14.28 -12.46
CA LEU A 382 27.83 -15.61 -11.95
C LEU A 382 26.95 -16.70 -12.51
N ALA A 383 25.66 -16.43 -12.71
CA ALA A 383 24.69 -17.36 -13.22
C ALA A 383 23.47 -16.62 -13.80
N ALA A 384 22.69 -17.33 -14.61
CA ALA A 384 21.38 -16.89 -15.09
C ALA A 384 20.34 -17.97 -14.82
N GLU A 385 19.13 -17.55 -14.46
CA GLU A 385 17.99 -18.44 -14.23
C GLU A 385 17.06 -18.47 -15.45
N TRP A 386 16.48 -19.61 -15.74
CA TRP A 386 15.39 -19.71 -16.70
C TRP A 386 14.11 -19.06 -16.13
N GLY A 387 13.38 -18.36 -16.98
CA GLY A 387 12.12 -17.74 -16.61
C GLY A 387 11.00 -18.77 -16.46
N HIS A 388 9.96 -18.38 -15.71
CA HIS A 388 8.73 -19.14 -15.52
C HIS A 388 7.53 -18.37 -16.06
N GLY A 389 6.44 -19.08 -16.39
CA GLY A 389 5.20 -18.49 -16.90
C GLY A 389 5.43 -17.79 -18.24
N ARG A 390 5.17 -16.47 -18.34
CA ARG A 390 5.34 -15.74 -19.61
C ARG A 390 6.79 -15.69 -20.14
N ARG A 391 7.76 -16.00 -19.30
CA ARG A 391 9.19 -16.02 -19.66
C ARG A 391 9.73 -17.45 -19.80
N GLU A 392 8.88 -18.45 -19.90
CA GLU A 392 9.31 -19.82 -20.15
C GLU A 392 10.08 -19.88 -21.49
N GLY A 393 11.28 -20.48 -21.46
CA GLY A 393 12.20 -20.50 -22.61
C GLY A 393 13.12 -19.28 -22.73
N TRP A 394 13.00 -18.27 -21.85
CA TRP A 394 13.85 -17.07 -21.82
C TRP A 394 14.64 -17.01 -20.51
N LEU A 395 15.82 -16.35 -20.56
CA LEU A 395 16.54 -16.03 -19.33
C LEU A 395 15.80 -14.97 -18.54
N SER A 396 15.78 -15.12 -17.21
CA SER A 396 15.08 -14.24 -16.28
C SER A 396 16.07 -13.49 -15.39
N ASN A 397 16.42 -14.07 -14.22
CA ASN A 397 17.29 -13.39 -13.27
C ASN A 397 18.77 -13.64 -13.61
N LEU A 398 19.60 -12.59 -13.46
CA LEU A 398 21.05 -12.71 -13.42
C LEU A 398 21.53 -12.67 -11.97
N HIS A 399 22.37 -13.61 -11.60
CA HIS A 399 23.11 -13.60 -10.34
C HIS A 399 24.35 -12.75 -10.50
N LEU A 400 24.51 -11.75 -9.65
CA LEU A 400 25.60 -10.78 -9.72
C LEU A 400 26.57 -11.00 -8.57
N GLY A 401 27.88 -10.99 -8.88
CA GLY A 401 28.94 -11.17 -7.92
C GLY A 401 29.93 -10.01 -7.91
N ALA A 402 30.43 -9.68 -6.74
CA ALA A 402 31.56 -8.79 -6.54
C ALA A 402 32.82 -9.61 -6.28
N ARG A 403 33.99 -9.07 -6.66
CA ARG A 403 35.28 -9.69 -6.39
C ARG A 403 35.63 -9.52 -4.90
N GLY A 404 35.81 -10.64 -4.20
CA GLY A 404 36.28 -10.68 -2.82
C GLY A 404 37.79 -10.43 -2.69
N PRO A 405 38.28 -10.23 -1.45
CA PRO A 405 39.71 -9.99 -1.18
C PRO A 405 40.64 -11.12 -1.63
N ASP A 406 40.15 -12.34 -1.61
CA ASP A 406 40.81 -13.59 -2.02
C ASP A 406 40.72 -13.87 -3.54
N SER A 407 40.27 -12.90 -4.31
CA SER A 407 40.02 -13.02 -5.75
C SER A 407 38.88 -13.99 -6.14
N THR A 408 38.17 -14.55 -5.20
CA THR A 408 36.90 -15.26 -5.47
C THR A 408 35.76 -14.30 -5.74
N PHE A 409 34.69 -14.78 -6.37
CA PHE A 409 33.50 -13.95 -6.57
C PHE A 409 32.45 -14.32 -5.55
N VAL A 410 31.98 -13.32 -4.80
CA VAL A 410 30.91 -13.45 -3.81
C VAL A 410 29.62 -12.92 -4.40
N MET A 411 28.55 -13.72 -4.36
CA MET A 411 27.23 -13.31 -4.82
C MET A 411 26.69 -12.15 -3.96
N VAL A 412 26.36 -11.03 -4.60
CA VAL A 412 25.84 -9.82 -3.93
C VAL A 412 24.35 -9.59 -4.18
N GLY A 413 23.77 -10.24 -5.18
CA GLY A 413 22.35 -10.11 -5.45
C GLY A 413 21.91 -10.72 -6.77
N LYS A 414 20.61 -10.56 -7.05
CA LYS A 414 19.98 -10.93 -8.32
C LYS A 414 19.32 -9.71 -8.96
N THR A 415 19.32 -9.62 -10.28
CA THR A 415 18.55 -8.64 -11.02
C THR A 415 17.83 -9.26 -12.20
N PHE A 416 16.61 -8.76 -12.47
CA PHE A 416 15.85 -9.03 -13.70
C PHE A 416 15.50 -7.74 -14.45
N LYS A 417 15.87 -6.56 -13.89
CA LYS A 417 15.61 -5.26 -14.49
C LYS A 417 16.71 -4.94 -15.50
N GLY A 418 16.32 -4.30 -16.61
CA GLY A 418 17.24 -3.90 -17.67
C GLY A 418 17.51 -4.97 -18.72
N LEU A 419 16.93 -6.16 -18.60
CA LEU A 419 16.95 -7.17 -19.65
C LEU A 419 15.72 -6.99 -20.53
N THR A 420 15.93 -6.89 -21.84
CA THR A 420 14.87 -6.96 -22.86
C THR A 420 14.87 -8.33 -23.50
N ASP A 421 13.76 -8.71 -24.11
CA ASP A 421 13.63 -9.99 -24.84
C ASP A 421 14.21 -9.88 -26.28
N ALA A 422 14.89 -8.76 -26.59
CA ALA A 422 15.57 -8.48 -27.85
C ALA A 422 17.08 -8.65 -27.72
#